data_577f9d34575db9858fa8ca329c2f48ac
#
_entry.id   577f9d34575db9858fa8ca329c2f48ac
#
_cell.length_a   1.000
_cell.length_b   1.000
_cell.length_c   1.000
_cell.angle_alpha   90.00
_cell.angle_beta   90.00
_cell.angle_gamma   90.00
#
_symmetry.space_group_name_H-M   'P 1'
#
loop_
_entity.id
_entity.type
_entity.pdbx_description
1 polymer ?
#
loop_
_entity_poly.entity_id
_entity_poly.type
_entity_poly.pdbx_seq_one_letter_code
_entity_poly.pdbx_strand_id
1 'polypeptide(L)'
;MVQPVTPSARPDIHAALQAFLDEWHDGRPTVGVQTSGSTGTPKHMQVEKCRMEASARLTCSFLGLQRGDTALLCMPLQYIAGKMVVVRSLVWGLRLVTVQPSGHPLADVDEAPVFAAMIPMQVYNSLQVPRERELLRRVKHLIIGGGAVDDSLARALRDFPHAVWSTYGMTETLSHIALRRLNGEEASEWYTPFDSVRIRLSERGTLVIDAPAVNRQTLETNDIAELNERGQFRILGRADNTINTGGVKVQIEQAEARLAPILPFPFAVTAVPDARLGEAVTLLYAAQSEQPDLLQRCRDVLPPYWCPKHCYRVASIPQTGSGKVSRAEVKELARRLAKG
;
A
#
# COMPACT_ATOMS: atom_id res chain seq x y z
N MET A 1 -5.00 5.80 -39.39
CA MET A 1 -5.45 6.86 -38.46
C MET A 1 -5.88 6.17 -37.17
N VAL A 2 -5.04 6.23 -36.12
CA VAL A 2 -5.38 5.71 -34.79
C VAL A 2 -6.16 6.82 -34.10
N GLN A 3 -7.42 6.58 -33.75
CA GLN A 3 -8.23 7.52 -32.98
C GLN A 3 -7.64 7.64 -31.58
N PRO A 4 -7.47 8.86 -31.01
CA PRO A 4 -7.05 9.03 -29.65
C PRO A 4 -8.11 8.46 -28.72
N VAL A 5 -7.72 7.53 -27.86
CA VAL A 5 -8.56 7.04 -26.75
C VAL A 5 -8.74 8.22 -25.80
N THR A 6 -9.94 8.78 -25.78
CA THR A 6 -10.33 9.80 -24.81
C THR A 6 -10.17 9.20 -23.41
N PRO A 7 -9.45 9.84 -22.47
CA PRO A 7 -9.41 9.36 -21.09
C PRO A 7 -10.85 9.33 -20.57
N SER A 8 -11.30 8.17 -20.13
CA SER A 8 -12.58 8.02 -19.43
C SER A 8 -12.61 9.04 -18.29
N ALA A 9 -13.53 10.00 -18.35
CA ALA A 9 -13.71 10.99 -17.31
C ALA A 9 -13.90 10.23 -15.99
N ARG A 10 -13.07 10.52 -14.98
CA ARG A 10 -13.23 9.93 -13.64
C ARG A 10 -14.63 10.28 -13.15
N PRO A 11 -15.42 9.30 -12.64
CA PRO A 11 -16.75 9.59 -12.15
C PRO A 11 -16.65 10.62 -11.02
N ASP A 12 -17.59 11.55 -11.00
CA ASP A 12 -17.73 12.51 -9.91
C ASP A 12 -17.89 11.76 -8.59
N ILE A 13 -17.13 12.17 -7.58
CA ILE A 13 -17.12 11.51 -6.25
C ILE A 13 -18.52 11.51 -5.62
N HIS A 14 -19.32 12.55 -5.85
CA HIS A 14 -20.68 12.64 -5.31
C HIS A 14 -21.62 11.64 -5.98
N ALA A 15 -21.53 11.48 -7.31
CA ALA A 15 -22.29 10.46 -8.03
C ALA A 15 -21.86 9.05 -7.62
N ALA A 16 -20.56 8.81 -7.45
CA ALA A 16 -20.04 7.53 -6.99
C ALA A 16 -20.45 7.23 -5.54
N LEU A 17 -20.46 8.25 -4.68
CA LEU A 17 -20.93 8.13 -3.28
C LEU A 17 -22.43 7.80 -3.24
N GLN A 18 -23.26 8.50 -4.02
CA GLN A 18 -24.69 8.20 -4.08
C GLN A 18 -24.96 6.78 -4.55
N ALA A 19 -24.28 6.34 -5.63
CA ALA A 19 -24.42 4.98 -6.13
C ALA A 19 -24.02 3.93 -5.08
N PHE A 20 -22.97 4.20 -4.30
CA PHE A 20 -22.58 3.29 -3.21
C PHE A 20 -23.59 3.31 -2.06
N LEU A 21 -24.15 4.45 -1.68
CA LEU A 21 -25.19 4.54 -0.66
C LEU A 21 -26.48 3.82 -1.08
N ASP A 22 -26.86 3.91 -2.36
CA ASP A 22 -28.01 3.18 -2.91
C ASP A 22 -27.74 1.65 -2.85
N GLU A 23 -26.53 1.19 -3.24
CA GLU A 23 -26.11 -0.22 -3.09
C GLU A 23 -26.06 -0.65 -1.63
N TRP A 24 -25.64 0.24 -0.71
CA TRP A 24 -25.58 -0.06 0.72
C TRP A 24 -26.97 -0.28 1.33
N HIS A 25 -27.97 0.46 0.89
CA HIS A 25 -29.32 0.45 1.44
C HIS A 25 -30.33 -0.41 0.64
N ASP A 26 -29.91 -1.09 -0.41
CA ASP A 26 -30.78 -1.87 -1.31
C ASP A 26 -31.36 -3.17 -0.74
N GLY A 27 -31.11 -3.46 0.53
CA GLY A 27 -31.59 -4.66 1.23
C GLY A 27 -30.78 -5.93 0.95
N ARG A 28 -29.84 -5.94 -0.03
CA ARG A 28 -28.95 -7.09 -0.25
C ARG A 28 -27.91 -7.19 0.86
N PRO A 29 -27.50 -8.41 1.26
CA PRO A 29 -26.52 -8.59 2.35
C PRO A 29 -25.09 -8.29 1.94
N THR A 30 -24.81 -8.09 0.64
CA THR A 30 -23.46 -7.90 0.09
C THR A 30 -23.36 -6.65 -0.75
N VAL A 31 -22.13 -6.16 -0.93
CA VAL A 31 -21.76 -5.13 -1.90
C VAL A 31 -20.61 -5.60 -2.79
N GLY A 32 -20.57 -5.10 -4.04
CA GLY A 32 -19.48 -5.38 -4.95
C GLY A 32 -18.22 -4.58 -4.60
N VAL A 33 -17.05 -5.21 -4.66
CA VAL A 33 -15.76 -4.54 -4.55
C VAL A 33 -14.81 -5.02 -5.64
N GLN A 34 -13.87 -4.17 -6.01
CA GLN A 34 -12.85 -4.49 -7.00
C GLN A 34 -11.47 -4.49 -6.32
N THR A 35 -10.66 -5.54 -6.59
CA THR A 35 -9.27 -5.54 -6.14
C THR A 35 -8.43 -4.57 -6.97
N SER A 36 -7.39 -4.00 -6.39
CA SER A 36 -6.49 -3.07 -7.11
C SER A 36 -5.58 -3.74 -8.15
N GLY A 37 -5.64 -5.09 -8.27
CA GLY A 37 -4.95 -5.83 -9.32
C GLY A 37 -3.43 -5.74 -9.29
N SER A 38 -2.80 -5.79 -8.12
CA SER A 38 -1.32 -5.77 -7.97
C SER A 38 -0.61 -6.90 -8.75
N THR A 39 -1.34 -7.97 -9.09
CA THR A 39 -0.82 -9.15 -9.81
C THR A 39 -1.45 -9.38 -11.18
N GLY A 40 -2.28 -8.45 -11.71
CA GLY A 40 -2.94 -8.62 -13.01
C GLY A 40 -4.31 -7.96 -13.11
N THR A 41 -5.23 -8.62 -13.84
CA THR A 41 -6.60 -8.11 -14.05
C THR A 41 -7.34 -7.94 -12.73
N PRO A 42 -7.98 -6.78 -12.48
CA PRO A 42 -8.79 -6.55 -11.29
C PRO A 42 -9.88 -7.60 -11.15
N LYS A 43 -10.01 -8.19 -9.96
CA LYS A 43 -11.07 -9.16 -9.67
C LYS A 43 -12.24 -8.46 -8.99
N HIS A 44 -13.44 -8.78 -9.43
CA HIS A 44 -14.67 -8.38 -8.75
C HIS A 44 -15.05 -9.45 -7.73
N MET A 45 -15.42 -9.03 -6.54
CA MET A 45 -15.88 -9.91 -5.47
C MET A 45 -17.05 -9.28 -4.72
N GLN A 46 -17.87 -10.13 -4.12
CA GLN A 46 -18.96 -9.72 -3.23
C GLN A 46 -18.50 -9.82 -1.78
N VAL A 47 -18.72 -8.79 -0.99
CA VAL A 47 -18.38 -8.76 0.43
C VAL A 47 -19.62 -8.51 1.28
N GLU A 48 -19.70 -9.18 2.44
CA GLU A 48 -20.84 -9.08 3.34
C GLU A 48 -20.85 -7.72 4.06
N LYS A 49 -21.97 -6.99 4.01
CA LYS A 49 -22.14 -5.68 4.67
C LYS A 49 -21.89 -5.77 6.19
N CYS A 50 -22.38 -6.81 6.85
CA CYS A 50 -22.19 -7.00 8.30
C CYS A 50 -20.69 -7.13 8.68
N ARG A 51 -19.86 -7.69 7.80
CA ARG A 51 -18.41 -7.79 8.03
C ARG A 51 -17.71 -6.48 7.79
N MET A 52 -18.16 -5.70 6.81
CA MET A 52 -17.68 -4.33 6.62
C MET A 52 -18.00 -3.46 7.85
N GLU A 53 -19.19 -3.62 8.44
CA GLU A 53 -19.55 -2.96 9.70
C GLU A 53 -18.64 -3.39 10.86
N ALA A 54 -18.37 -4.70 10.99
CA ALA A 54 -17.45 -5.21 12.01
C ALA A 54 -16.04 -4.62 11.84
N SER A 55 -15.51 -4.60 10.63
CA SER A 55 -14.22 -3.97 10.32
C SER A 55 -14.21 -2.47 10.64
N ALA A 56 -15.31 -1.75 10.32
CA ALA A 56 -15.45 -0.33 10.64
C ALA A 56 -15.39 -0.08 12.15
N ARG A 57 -16.10 -0.89 12.93
CA ARG A 57 -16.11 -0.81 14.41
C ARG A 57 -14.72 -1.04 14.99
N LEU A 58 -14.00 -2.07 14.53
CA LEU A 58 -12.63 -2.33 14.97
C LEU A 58 -11.71 -1.12 14.77
N THR A 59 -11.74 -0.51 13.59
CA THR A 59 -10.91 0.68 13.30
C THR A 59 -11.32 1.89 14.15
N CYS A 60 -12.62 2.19 14.19
CA CYS A 60 -13.11 3.38 14.89
C CYS A 60 -12.87 3.29 16.40
N SER A 61 -13.08 2.09 16.98
CA SER A 61 -12.80 1.82 18.39
C SER A 61 -11.31 1.94 18.71
N PHE A 62 -10.44 1.32 17.89
CA PHE A 62 -8.98 1.39 18.08
C PHE A 62 -8.46 2.84 18.03
N LEU A 63 -8.94 3.64 17.09
CA LEU A 63 -8.53 5.03 16.96
C LEU A 63 -9.23 5.98 17.97
N GLY A 64 -10.22 5.50 18.72
CA GLY A 64 -10.98 6.32 19.66
C GLY A 64 -11.82 7.42 18.99
N LEU A 65 -12.26 7.20 17.74
CA LEU A 65 -13.10 8.15 17.02
C LEU A 65 -14.43 8.39 17.74
N GLN A 66 -14.92 9.62 17.65
CA GLN A 66 -16.17 10.04 18.29
C GLN A 66 -17.24 10.34 17.24
N ARG A 67 -18.51 10.19 17.63
CA ARG A 67 -19.62 10.61 16.80
C ARG A 67 -19.51 12.11 16.48
N GLY A 68 -19.65 12.46 15.19
CA GLY A 68 -19.51 13.84 14.70
C GLY A 68 -18.10 14.22 14.27
N ASP A 69 -17.08 13.39 14.54
CA ASP A 69 -15.74 13.60 13.99
C ASP A 69 -15.78 13.63 12.46
N THR A 70 -14.90 14.43 11.85
CA THR A 70 -14.82 14.52 10.38
C THR A 70 -13.91 13.45 9.81
N ALA A 71 -14.38 12.78 8.74
CA ALA A 71 -13.65 11.76 8.01
C ALA A 71 -13.46 12.18 6.55
N LEU A 72 -12.21 12.15 6.04
CA LEU A 72 -11.90 12.53 4.66
C LEU A 72 -12.09 11.35 3.71
N LEU A 73 -12.99 11.48 2.73
CA LEU A 73 -13.11 10.58 1.58
C LEU A 73 -12.34 11.16 0.40
N CYS A 74 -11.15 10.65 0.15
CA CYS A 74 -10.24 11.08 -0.91
C CYS A 74 -9.80 9.92 -1.83
N MET A 75 -10.41 8.75 -1.68
CA MET A 75 -10.10 7.55 -2.46
C MET A 75 -11.29 7.12 -3.34
N PRO A 76 -11.04 6.52 -4.52
CA PRO A 76 -12.11 6.05 -5.40
C PRO A 76 -12.98 4.97 -4.74
N LEU A 77 -14.30 5.08 -4.89
CA LEU A 77 -15.27 4.15 -4.32
C LEU A 77 -15.39 2.81 -5.08
N GLN A 78 -14.72 2.65 -6.21
CA GLN A 78 -14.57 1.34 -6.85
C GLN A 78 -13.73 0.37 -6.03
N TYR A 79 -12.82 0.88 -5.18
CA TYR A 79 -11.95 0.09 -4.32
C TYR A 79 -12.48 0.03 -2.89
N ILE A 80 -12.14 -1.08 -2.20
CA ILE A 80 -12.57 -1.31 -0.82
C ILE A 80 -12.15 -0.17 0.14
N ALA A 81 -10.99 0.44 -0.08
CA ALA A 81 -10.47 1.50 0.79
C ALA A 81 -11.41 2.72 0.85
N GLY A 82 -11.89 3.21 -0.31
CA GLY A 82 -12.87 4.30 -0.35
C GLY A 82 -14.21 3.91 0.28
N LYS A 83 -14.74 2.73 -0.07
CA LYS A 83 -15.98 2.21 0.52
C LYS A 83 -15.89 2.12 2.05
N MET A 84 -14.76 1.67 2.59
CA MET A 84 -14.59 1.55 4.04
C MET A 84 -14.53 2.89 4.79
N VAL A 85 -14.13 4.00 4.15
CA VAL A 85 -14.26 5.33 4.76
C VAL A 85 -15.74 5.68 4.92
N VAL A 86 -16.56 5.44 3.90
CA VAL A 86 -18.01 5.67 3.96
C VAL A 86 -18.67 4.77 5.01
N VAL A 87 -18.34 3.46 5.03
CA VAL A 87 -18.93 2.52 6.01
C VAL A 87 -18.56 2.92 7.44
N ARG A 88 -17.32 3.35 7.71
CA ARG A 88 -16.95 3.91 9.03
C ARG A 88 -17.80 5.11 9.40
N SER A 89 -18.04 6.00 8.44
CA SER A 89 -18.86 7.20 8.67
C SER A 89 -20.32 6.82 8.99
N LEU A 90 -20.91 5.88 8.26
CA LEU A 90 -22.26 5.39 8.50
C LEU A 90 -22.39 4.69 9.87
N VAL A 91 -21.49 3.78 10.18
CA VAL A 91 -21.53 2.93 11.38
C VAL A 91 -21.24 3.73 12.66
N TRP A 92 -20.32 4.69 12.58
CA TRP A 92 -19.84 5.43 13.75
C TRP A 92 -20.45 6.84 13.90
N GLY A 93 -21.21 7.27 12.87
CA GLY A 93 -21.82 8.61 12.85
C GLY A 93 -20.80 9.73 12.63
N LEU A 94 -19.78 9.47 11.78
CA LEU A 94 -18.80 10.48 11.40
C LEU A 94 -19.39 11.42 10.33
N ARG A 95 -18.92 12.66 10.27
CA ARG A 95 -19.23 13.60 9.19
C ARG A 95 -18.26 13.39 8.03
N LEU A 96 -18.78 13.00 6.88
CA LEU A 96 -17.95 12.74 5.70
C LEU A 96 -17.61 14.07 5.00
N VAL A 97 -16.31 14.31 4.80
CA VAL A 97 -15.76 15.36 3.94
C VAL A 97 -15.30 14.71 2.65
N THR A 98 -15.88 15.09 1.52
CA THR A 98 -15.62 14.47 0.22
C THR A 98 -14.78 15.37 -0.67
N VAL A 99 -13.73 14.83 -1.26
CA VAL A 99 -12.93 15.50 -2.29
C VAL A 99 -12.74 14.57 -3.48
N GLN A 100 -12.49 15.12 -4.67
CA GLN A 100 -12.18 14.32 -5.84
C GLN A 100 -10.89 13.53 -5.61
N PRO A 101 -10.86 12.21 -5.89
CA PRO A 101 -9.65 11.40 -5.74
C PRO A 101 -8.52 11.95 -6.61
N SER A 102 -7.46 12.40 -5.96
CA SER A 102 -6.28 12.98 -6.59
C SER A 102 -5.00 12.64 -5.83
N GLY A 103 -3.85 13.04 -6.36
CA GLY A 103 -2.58 12.97 -5.65
C GLY A 103 -2.42 14.03 -4.54
N HIS A 104 -3.30 15.06 -4.51
CA HIS A 104 -3.30 16.17 -3.58
C HIS A 104 -4.67 16.31 -2.89
N PRO A 105 -5.04 15.36 -2.02
CA PRO A 105 -6.40 15.29 -1.46
C PRO A 105 -6.73 16.42 -0.48
N LEU A 106 -5.73 17.14 0.01
CA LEU A 106 -5.90 18.27 0.94
C LEU A 106 -5.91 19.63 0.25
N ALA A 107 -5.74 19.68 -1.08
CA ALA A 107 -5.72 20.95 -1.83
C ALA A 107 -7.03 21.75 -1.69
N ASP A 108 -8.18 21.06 -1.72
CA ASP A 108 -9.52 21.64 -1.67
C ASP A 108 -10.19 21.47 -0.28
N VAL A 109 -9.39 21.24 0.77
CA VAL A 109 -9.88 21.10 2.15
C VAL A 109 -9.52 22.36 2.93
N ASP A 110 -10.51 22.98 3.57
CA ASP A 110 -10.30 24.22 4.35
C ASP A 110 -9.84 23.93 5.78
N GLU A 111 -10.36 22.88 6.40
CA GLU A 111 -10.03 22.47 7.76
C GLU A 111 -9.54 21.05 7.81
N ALA A 112 -8.51 20.78 8.64
CA ALA A 112 -7.99 19.45 8.80
C ALA A 112 -9.07 18.48 9.32
N PRO A 113 -9.33 17.34 8.64
CA PRO A 113 -10.25 16.34 9.13
C PRO A 113 -9.70 15.68 10.41
N VAL A 114 -10.59 15.19 11.26
CA VAL A 114 -10.19 14.42 12.44
C VAL A 114 -9.57 13.07 12.02
N PHE A 115 -10.18 12.42 11.05
CA PHE A 115 -9.71 11.13 10.50
C PHE A 115 -9.44 11.23 9.00
N ALA A 116 -8.30 10.72 8.58
CA ALA A 116 -7.95 10.55 7.16
C ALA A 116 -7.33 9.19 6.92
N ALA A 117 -7.78 8.53 5.83
CA ALA A 117 -7.16 7.32 5.28
C ALA A 117 -6.57 7.68 3.92
N MET A 118 -5.25 7.55 3.77
CA MET A 118 -4.51 7.98 2.58
C MET A 118 -3.54 6.90 2.10
N ILE A 119 -3.13 6.98 0.84
CA ILE A 119 -2.03 6.15 0.32
C ILE A 119 -0.69 6.89 0.48
N PRO A 120 0.46 6.17 0.51
CA PRO A 120 1.78 6.80 0.69
C PRO A 120 2.06 7.95 -0.28
N MET A 121 1.68 7.80 -1.56
CA MET A 121 1.84 8.83 -2.59
C MET A 121 1.10 10.13 -2.23
N GLN A 122 -0.15 10.04 -1.75
CA GLN A 122 -0.93 11.22 -1.34
C GLN A 122 -0.28 11.95 -0.18
N VAL A 123 0.20 11.20 0.82
CA VAL A 123 0.91 11.77 1.97
C VAL A 123 2.21 12.43 1.51
N TYR A 124 3.00 11.75 0.68
CA TYR A 124 4.23 12.30 0.13
C TYR A 124 3.99 13.62 -0.61
N ASN A 125 3.00 13.66 -1.51
CA ASN A 125 2.66 14.86 -2.27
C ASN A 125 2.19 16.01 -1.36
N SER A 126 1.31 15.72 -0.40
CA SER A 126 0.85 16.73 0.57
C SER A 126 1.98 17.31 1.42
N LEU A 127 3.03 16.52 1.71
CA LEU A 127 4.22 17.00 2.41
C LEU A 127 5.04 18.01 1.59
N GLN A 128 4.95 18.00 0.24
CA GLN A 128 5.68 18.94 -0.63
C GLN A 128 5.01 20.31 -0.72
N VAL A 129 3.71 20.43 -0.37
CA VAL A 129 2.94 21.68 -0.46
C VAL A 129 2.74 22.25 0.94
N PRO A 130 3.24 23.46 1.27
CA PRO A 130 3.22 24.01 2.64
C PRO A 130 1.82 24.02 3.28
N ARG A 131 0.77 24.44 2.55
CA ARG A 131 -0.62 24.46 3.04
C ARG A 131 -1.13 23.05 3.35
N GLU A 132 -0.92 22.09 2.44
CA GLU A 132 -1.37 20.72 2.65
C GLU A 132 -0.59 20.03 3.78
N ARG A 133 0.72 20.30 3.91
CA ARG A 133 1.55 19.82 5.02
C ARG A 133 1.01 20.29 6.36
N GLU A 134 0.63 21.56 6.46
CA GLU A 134 0.06 22.09 7.70
C GLU A 134 -1.28 21.44 8.04
N LEU A 135 -2.17 21.25 7.06
CA LEU A 135 -3.42 20.52 7.25
C LEU A 135 -3.15 19.06 7.66
N LEU A 136 -2.22 18.39 6.99
CA LEU A 136 -1.86 16.99 7.26
C LEU A 136 -1.34 16.81 8.70
N ARG A 137 -0.52 17.74 9.19
CA ARG A 137 -0.02 17.75 10.58
C ARG A 137 -1.13 17.88 11.63
N ARG A 138 -2.25 18.50 11.28
CA ARG A 138 -3.40 18.70 12.16
C ARG A 138 -4.42 17.56 12.13
N VAL A 139 -4.28 16.59 11.22
CA VAL A 139 -5.11 15.38 11.21
C VAL A 139 -4.84 14.57 12.48
N LYS A 140 -5.87 14.33 13.31
CA LYS A 140 -5.69 13.65 14.60
C LYS A 140 -5.43 12.15 14.44
N HIS A 141 -6.05 11.53 13.45
CA HIS A 141 -5.94 10.09 13.18
C HIS A 141 -5.65 9.88 11.69
N LEU A 142 -4.37 9.87 11.33
CA LEU A 142 -3.94 9.57 9.97
C LEU A 142 -3.57 8.09 9.88
N ILE A 143 -4.26 7.34 9.01
CA ILE A 143 -3.87 5.99 8.64
C ILE A 143 -3.36 5.97 7.20
N ILE A 144 -2.24 5.29 6.96
CA ILE A 144 -1.59 5.17 5.66
C ILE A 144 -1.63 3.71 5.24
N GLY A 145 -2.26 3.43 4.11
CA GLY A 145 -2.44 2.07 3.62
C GLY A 145 -2.34 1.95 2.11
N GLY A 146 -2.60 0.75 1.59
CA GLY A 146 -2.56 0.50 0.16
C GLY A 146 -1.15 0.35 -0.43
N GLY A 147 -0.09 0.58 0.33
CA GLY A 147 1.31 0.42 -0.05
C GLY A 147 2.22 0.45 1.16
N ALA A 148 3.47 0.02 0.99
CA ALA A 148 4.49 0.14 2.03
C ALA A 148 4.82 1.62 2.27
N VAL A 149 5.01 1.99 3.53
CA VAL A 149 5.58 3.29 3.93
C VAL A 149 7.09 3.08 4.02
N ASP A 150 7.83 3.72 3.13
CA ASP A 150 9.29 3.67 3.15
C ASP A 150 9.89 4.50 4.28
N ASP A 151 11.18 4.30 4.54
CA ASP A 151 11.89 4.98 5.62
C ASP A 151 11.97 6.50 5.45
N SER A 152 11.95 7.00 4.21
CA SER A 152 12.02 8.43 3.93
C SER A 152 10.71 9.11 4.32
N LEU A 153 9.59 8.51 3.96
CA LEU A 153 8.27 8.98 4.34
C LEU A 153 8.05 8.84 5.85
N ALA A 154 8.47 7.71 6.45
CA ALA A 154 8.39 7.50 7.90
C ALA A 154 9.19 8.57 8.67
N ARG A 155 10.42 8.91 8.21
CA ARG A 155 11.21 10.01 8.80
C ARG A 155 10.52 11.37 8.67
N ALA A 156 9.91 11.67 7.52
CA ALA A 156 9.20 12.94 7.29
C ALA A 156 7.96 13.10 8.19
N LEU A 157 7.40 12.00 8.68
CA LEU A 157 6.25 11.98 9.57
C LEU A 157 6.61 11.93 11.07
N ARG A 158 7.90 11.73 11.42
CA ARG A 158 8.35 11.47 12.78
C ARG A 158 7.89 12.53 13.80
N ASP A 159 7.95 13.80 13.40
CA ASP A 159 7.65 14.95 14.27
C ASP A 159 6.19 15.41 14.16
N PHE A 160 5.30 14.56 13.68
CA PHE A 160 3.88 14.91 13.66
C PHE A 160 3.30 14.89 15.07
N PRO A 161 2.44 15.88 15.41
CA PRO A 161 1.94 16.02 16.79
C PRO A 161 0.92 14.95 17.16
N HIS A 162 0.27 14.35 16.15
CA HIS A 162 -0.76 13.34 16.33
C HIS A 162 -0.33 11.97 15.79
N ALA A 163 -1.09 10.95 16.16
CA ALA A 163 -0.81 9.57 15.77
C ALA A 163 -0.88 9.34 14.26
N VAL A 164 0.22 8.87 13.67
CA VAL A 164 0.27 8.40 12.29
C VAL A 164 0.50 6.89 12.28
N TRP A 165 -0.34 6.18 11.56
CA TRP A 165 -0.35 4.73 11.52
C TRP A 165 -0.12 4.19 10.11
N SER A 166 0.74 3.20 9.95
CA SER A 166 0.75 2.33 8.77
C SER A 166 -0.20 1.17 9.01
N THR A 167 -0.98 0.82 7.99
CA THR A 167 -1.96 -0.26 8.07
C THR A 167 -1.50 -1.50 7.35
N TYR A 168 -1.82 -2.67 7.88
CA TYR A 168 -1.69 -3.95 7.18
C TYR A 168 -3.06 -4.59 6.98
N GLY A 169 -3.36 -4.94 5.73
CA GLY A 169 -4.62 -5.57 5.32
C GLY A 169 -4.71 -5.72 3.81
N MET A 170 -5.74 -6.39 3.37
CA MET A 170 -6.02 -6.68 1.96
C MET A 170 -7.52 -6.64 1.69
N THR A 171 -7.94 -6.83 0.44
CA THR A 171 -9.37 -6.83 0.09
C THR A 171 -10.10 -7.97 0.79
N GLU A 172 -9.46 -9.10 0.94
CA GLU A 172 -9.99 -10.30 1.62
C GLU A 172 -10.22 -10.10 3.13
N THR A 173 -9.52 -9.14 3.73
CA THR A 173 -9.76 -8.70 5.12
C THR A 173 -10.62 -7.43 5.19
N LEU A 174 -11.19 -6.99 4.05
CA LEU A 174 -12.04 -5.80 3.86
C LEU A 174 -11.30 -4.47 4.09
N SER A 175 -10.44 -4.43 5.06
CA SER A 175 -9.59 -3.31 5.44
C SER A 175 -8.37 -3.86 6.19
N HIS A 176 -7.72 -2.98 6.96
CA HIS A 176 -6.61 -3.40 7.80
C HIS A 176 -7.07 -4.24 8.99
N ILE A 177 -6.22 -5.18 9.37
CA ILE A 177 -6.38 -6.05 10.53
C ILE A 177 -5.31 -5.78 11.59
N ALA A 178 -4.34 -4.95 11.26
CA ALA A 178 -3.26 -4.56 12.13
C ALA A 178 -2.76 -3.15 11.79
N LEU A 179 -2.19 -2.48 12.78
CA LEU A 179 -1.60 -1.15 12.64
C LEU A 179 -0.21 -1.10 13.29
N ARG A 180 0.69 -0.31 12.71
CA ARG A 180 1.95 0.07 13.36
C ARG A 180 2.07 1.58 13.47
N ARG A 181 2.56 2.06 14.59
CA ARG A 181 2.81 3.48 14.81
C ARG A 181 4.04 3.91 14.02
N LEU A 182 3.94 5.05 13.30
CA LEU A 182 5.06 5.59 12.50
C LEU A 182 5.83 6.71 13.22
N ASN A 183 5.24 7.34 14.24
CA ASN A 183 5.78 8.53 14.87
C ASN A 183 5.63 8.51 16.40
N GLY A 184 6.33 9.45 17.08
CA GLY A 184 6.37 9.55 18.54
C GLY A 184 7.19 8.41 19.19
N GLU A 185 7.10 8.32 20.51
CA GLU A 185 7.85 7.32 21.31
C GLU A 185 7.39 5.88 21.02
N GLU A 186 6.14 5.70 20.57
CA GLU A 186 5.57 4.40 20.23
C GLU A 186 5.87 3.95 18.80
N ALA A 187 6.70 4.69 18.05
CA ALA A 187 7.07 4.32 16.68
C ALA A 187 7.70 2.92 16.65
N SER A 188 7.22 2.08 15.75
CA SER A 188 7.61 0.67 15.69
C SER A 188 7.64 0.16 14.24
N GLU A 189 8.49 -0.83 13.98
CA GLU A 189 8.45 -1.62 12.76
C GLU A 189 7.42 -2.76 12.81
N TRP A 190 6.87 -3.02 13.99
CA TRP A 190 5.97 -4.13 14.26
C TRP A 190 4.51 -3.69 14.17
N TYR A 191 3.73 -4.45 13.40
CA TYR A 191 2.28 -4.31 13.33
C TYR A 191 1.65 -5.01 14.52
N THR A 192 0.74 -4.34 15.20
CA THR A 192 -0.10 -4.89 16.27
C THR A 192 -1.44 -5.29 15.66
N PRO A 193 -1.80 -6.58 15.66
CA PRO A 193 -3.12 -7.03 15.23
C PRO A 193 -4.22 -6.49 16.16
N PHE A 194 -5.44 -6.34 15.66
CA PHE A 194 -6.59 -6.12 16.53
C PHE A 194 -6.82 -7.33 17.44
N ASP A 195 -7.39 -7.14 18.63
CA ASP A 195 -7.58 -8.18 19.64
C ASP A 195 -8.36 -9.40 19.12
N SER A 196 -9.25 -9.21 18.15
CA SER A 196 -10.03 -10.29 17.51
C SER A 196 -9.30 -11.02 16.39
N VAL A 197 -8.06 -10.62 16.07
CA VAL A 197 -7.26 -11.19 14.97
C VAL A 197 -6.14 -12.04 15.54
N ARG A 198 -6.04 -13.28 15.06
CA ARG A 198 -4.93 -14.18 15.35
C ARG A 198 -4.05 -14.32 14.12
N ILE A 199 -2.76 -14.31 14.35
CA ILE A 199 -1.76 -14.48 13.30
C ILE A 199 -0.78 -15.58 13.68
N ARG A 200 -0.29 -16.29 12.67
CA ARG A 200 0.78 -17.27 12.77
C ARG A 200 1.58 -17.32 11.49
N LEU A 201 2.71 -18.01 11.48
CA LEU A 201 3.46 -18.27 10.27
C LEU A 201 3.10 -19.66 9.73
N SER A 202 3.07 -19.78 8.40
CA SER A 202 3.03 -21.06 7.71
C SER A 202 4.41 -21.74 7.76
N GLU A 203 4.52 -22.98 7.31
CA GLU A 203 5.79 -23.69 7.14
C GLU A 203 6.76 -22.97 6.19
N ARG A 204 6.21 -22.14 5.28
CA ARG A 204 6.98 -21.32 4.33
C ARG A 204 7.44 -19.98 4.90
N GLY A 205 7.07 -19.66 6.16
CA GLY A 205 7.34 -18.37 6.79
C GLY A 205 6.41 -17.26 6.29
N THR A 206 5.30 -17.59 5.64
CA THR A 206 4.29 -16.60 5.21
C THR A 206 3.25 -16.36 6.29
N LEU A 207 2.71 -15.14 6.33
CA LEU A 207 1.71 -14.76 7.32
C LEU A 207 0.38 -15.47 7.06
N VAL A 208 -0.17 -16.09 8.10
CA VAL A 208 -1.50 -16.69 8.12
C VAL A 208 -2.38 -15.92 9.07
N ILE A 209 -3.54 -15.49 8.58
CA ILE A 209 -4.48 -14.59 9.26
C ILE A 209 -5.77 -15.36 9.56
N ASP A 210 -6.17 -15.36 10.82
CA ASP A 210 -7.49 -15.77 11.28
C ASP A 210 -8.20 -14.54 11.88
N ALA A 211 -9.18 -14.02 11.16
CA ALA A 211 -9.89 -12.79 11.49
C ALA A 211 -11.41 -13.00 11.33
N PRO A 212 -12.08 -13.81 12.17
CA PRO A 212 -13.45 -14.29 11.98
C PRO A 212 -14.49 -13.16 11.88
N ALA A 213 -14.22 -12.00 12.47
CA ALA A 213 -15.11 -10.83 12.36
C ALA A 213 -15.21 -10.29 10.93
N VAL A 214 -14.14 -10.42 10.12
CA VAL A 214 -14.04 -9.85 8.78
C VAL A 214 -13.95 -10.89 7.66
N ASN A 215 -13.47 -12.10 7.95
CA ASN A 215 -13.44 -13.21 7.02
C ASN A 215 -13.69 -14.54 7.76
N ARG A 216 -14.53 -15.43 7.19
CA ARG A 216 -14.83 -16.75 7.77
C ARG A 216 -13.68 -17.74 7.60
N GLN A 217 -12.86 -17.52 6.59
CA GLN A 217 -11.77 -18.42 6.24
C GLN A 217 -10.45 -17.89 6.80
N THR A 218 -9.62 -18.79 7.26
CA THR A 218 -8.22 -18.50 7.52
C THR A 218 -7.53 -18.19 6.20
N LEU A 219 -6.82 -17.07 6.13
CA LEU A 219 -6.13 -16.60 4.94
C LEU A 219 -4.63 -16.90 5.07
N GLU A 220 -4.08 -17.72 4.20
CA GLU A 220 -2.63 -17.83 4.01
C GLU A 220 -2.20 -16.81 2.94
N THR A 221 -1.34 -15.89 3.31
CA THR A 221 -0.85 -14.83 2.42
C THR A 221 0.43 -15.26 1.72
N ASN A 222 0.88 -14.46 0.75
CA ASN A 222 2.24 -14.56 0.20
C ASN A 222 3.23 -13.62 0.90
N ASP A 223 2.85 -12.96 1.99
CA ASP A 223 3.71 -12.04 2.70
C ASP A 223 4.58 -12.80 3.70
N ILE A 224 5.89 -12.81 3.46
CA ILE A 224 6.89 -13.37 4.39
C ILE A 224 6.98 -12.43 5.59
N ALA A 225 6.89 -12.99 6.79
CA ALA A 225 6.82 -12.22 8.02
C ALA A 225 7.68 -12.82 9.14
N GLU A 226 7.93 -12.00 10.15
CA GLU A 226 8.43 -12.41 11.46
C GLU A 226 7.38 -12.11 12.52
N LEU A 227 7.33 -12.91 13.56
CA LEU A 227 6.53 -12.71 14.77
C LEU A 227 7.46 -12.47 15.95
N ASN A 228 7.06 -11.56 16.86
CA ASN A 228 7.72 -11.40 18.15
C ASN A 228 6.89 -12.07 19.28
N GLU A 229 7.47 -12.12 20.48
CA GLU A 229 6.87 -12.71 21.66
C GLU A 229 5.56 -12.00 22.11
N ARG A 230 5.33 -10.78 21.66
CA ARG A 230 4.10 -10.00 21.94
C ARG A 230 2.99 -10.26 20.95
N GLY A 231 3.16 -11.21 20.01
CA GLY A 231 2.19 -11.49 18.96
C GLY A 231 2.10 -10.41 17.87
N GLN A 232 3.06 -9.51 17.80
CA GLN A 232 3.18 -8.52 16.74
C GLN A 232 3.98 -9.11 15.58
N PHE A 233 3.81 -8.56 14.38
CA PHE A 233 4.52 -9.03 13.19
C PHE A 233 5.12 -7.89 12.37
N ARG A 234 6.16 -8.21 11.60
CA ARG A 234 6.69 -7.33 10.56
C ARG A 234 6.78 -8.07 9.24
N ILE A 235 6.56 -7.36 8.15
CA ILE A 235 6.64 -7.91 6.80
C ILE A 235 8.07 -7.75 6.29
N LEU A 236 8.64 -8.86 5.81
CA LEU A 236 9.99 -8.91 5.26
C LEU A 236 9.99 -8.81 3.73
N GLY A 237 8.86 -9.17 3.09
CA GLY A 237 8.72 -9.16 1.64
C GLY A 237 7.63 -10.12 1.20
N ARG A 238 7.59 -10.46 -0.09
CA ARG A 238 6.60 -11.38 -0.64
C ARG A 238 7.27 -12.63 -1.20
N ALA A 239 6.67 -13.79 -0.97
CA ALA A 239 7.18 -15.08 -1.47
C ALA A 239 7.23 -15.12 -3.01
N ASP A 240 6.27 -14.47 -3.68
CA ASP A 240 6.19 -14.34 -5.13
C ASP A 240 7.17 -13.31 -5.73
N ASN A 241 7.82 -12.50 -4.89
CA ASN A 241 8.87 -11.54 -5.26
C ASN A 241 10.27 -12.02 -4.83
N THR A 242 10.45 -13.33 -4.62
CA THR A 242 11.76 -13.91 -4.30
C THR A 242 12.49 -14.28 -5.60
N ILE A 243 13.72 -13.79 -5.76
CA ILE A 243 14.63 -14.16 -6.83
C ILE A 243 15.50 -15.32 -6.36
N ASN A 244 15.61 -16.40 -7.15
CA ASN A 244 16.50 -17.52 -6.87
C ASN A 244 17.76 -17.40 -7.74
N THR A 245 18.82 -16.85 -7.19
CA THR A 245 20.08 -16.61 -7.89
C THR A 245 21.21 -17.49 -7.34
N GLY A 246 21.66 -18.46 -8.10
CA GLY A 246 22.73 -19.37 -7.68
C GLY A 246 22.43 -20.12 -6.38
N GLY A 247 21.16 -20.48 -6.14
CA GLY A 247 20.72 -21.15 -4.90
C GLY A 247 20.45 -20.22 -3.72
N VAL A 248 20.72 -18.92 -3.86
CA VAL A 248 20.43 -17.91 -2.84
C VAL A 248 19.09 -17.25 -3.11
N LYS A 249 18.23 -17.15 -2.08
CA LYS A 249 16.96 -16.44 -2.13
C LYS A 249 17.17 -14.96 -1.85
N VAL A 250 16.81 -14.10 -2.79
CA VAL A 250 16.89 -12.63 -2.67
C VAL A 250 15.48 -12.07 -2.62
N GLN A 251 15.14 -11.42 -1.52
CA GLN A 251 13.88 -10.70 -1.37
C GLN A 251 13.98 -9.33 -2.05
N ILE A 252 13.16 -9.09 -3.07
CA ILE A 252 13.18 -7.84 -3.85
C ILE A 252 13.00 -6.64 -2.92
N GLU A 253 12.03 -6.68 -2.03
CA GLU A 253 11.70 -5.58 -1.13
C GLU A 253 12.86 -5.22 -0.19
N GLN A 254 13.58 -6.23 0.31
CA GLN A 254 14.76 -6.00 1.15
C GLN A 254 15.93 -5.42 0.36
N ALA A 255 16.14 -5.88 -0.88
CA ALA A 255 17.16 -5.31 -1.76
C ALA A 255 16.84 -3.84 -2.08
N GLU A 256 15.58 -3.54 -2.42
CA GLU A 256 15.11 -2.18 -2.69
C GLU A 256 15.23 -1.27 -1.46
N ALA A 257 14.87 -1.75 -0.27
CA ALA A 257 15.02 -0.98 0.97
C ALA A 257 16.48 -0.58 1.25
N ARG A 258 17.45 -1.46 0.96
CA ARG A 258 18.89 -1.14 1.10
C ARG A 258 19.41 -0.19 0.03
N LEU A 259 18.83 -0.22 -1.17
CA LEU A 259 19.22 0.65 -2.28
C LEU A 259 18.58 2.04 -2.20
N ALA A 260 17.40 2.17 -1.63
CA ALA A 260 16.66 3.43 -1.56
C ALA A 260 17.46 4.60 -0.97
N PRO A 261 18.26 4.46 0.11
CA PRO A 261 19.05 5.56 0.66
C PRO A 261 20.15 6.10 -0.27
N ILE A 262 20.60 5.28 -1.25
CA ILE A 262 21.73 5.61 -2.12
C ILE A 262 21.33 5.92 -3.56
N LEU A 263 20.09 5.62 -3.96
CA LEU A 263 19.56 5.86 -5.30
C LEU A 263 18.53 7.00 -5.27
N PRO A 264 18.86 8.21 -5.75
CA PRO A 264 17.97 9.38 -5.68
C PRO A 264 16.94 9.44 -6.82
N PHE A 265 16.79 8.39 -7.60
CA PHE A 265 15.88 8.28 -8.74
C PHE A 265 14.99 7.05 -8.61
N PRO A 266 13.85 6.99 -9.32
CA PRO A 266 12.99 5.82 -9.33
C PRO A 266 13.73 4.57 -9.85
N PHE A 267 13.57 3.45 -9.17
CA PHE A 267 14.17 2.17 -9.55
C PHE A 267 13.28 1.00 -9.16
N ALA A 268 13.57 -0.17 -9.72
CA ALA A 268 12.95 -1.44 -9.32
C ALA A 268 13.95 -2.58 -9.48
N VAL A 269 13.99 -3.46 -8.49
CA VAL A 269 14.74 -4.73 -8.55
C VAL A 269 13.83 -5.80 -9.15
N THR A 270 14.40 -6.62 -10.03
CA THR A 270 13.73 -7.74 -10.68
C THR A 270 14.74 -8.82 -11.04
N ALA A 271 14.33 -9.81 -11.83
CA ALA A 271 15.24 -10.85 -12.34
C ALA A 271 15.00 -11.14 -13.82
N VAL A 272 16.08 -11.52 -14.50
CA VAL A 272 16.05 -12.12 -15.83
C VAL A 272 16.60 -13.54 -15.77
N PRO A 273 16.21 -14.44 -16.69
CA PRO A 273 16.79 -15.77 -16.77
C PRO A 273 18.32 -15.71 -16.99
N ASP A 274 19.06 -16.55 -16.29
CA ASP A 274 20.52 -16.70 -16.40
C ASP A 274 20.90 -18.18 -16.45
N ALA A 275 21.73 -18.57 -17.40
CA ALA A 275 22.09 -19.98 -17.63
C ALA A 275 22.88 -20.61 -16.46
N ARG A 276 23.61 -19.81 -15.68
CA ARG A 276 24.45 -20.27 -14.57
C ARG A 276 23.76 -20.13 -13.21
N LEU A 277 22.97 -19.07 -13.05
CA LEU A 277 22.38 -18.72 -11.76
C LEU A 277 20.91 -19.12 -11.66
N GLY A 278 20.28 -19.53 -12.77
CA GLY A 278 18.83 -19.70 -12.89
C GLY A 278 18.15 -18.35 -13.13
N GLU A 279 18.29 -17.42 -12.18
CA GLU A 279 17.86 -16.03 -12.31
C GLU A 279 19.02 -15.08 -11.93
N ALA A 280 19.24 -14.04 -12.72
CA ALA A 280 20.16 -12.95 -12.40
C ALA A 280 19.40 -11.76 -11.83
N VAL A 281 19.80 -11.28 -10.67
CA VAL A 281 19.28 -10.03 -10.10
C VAL A 281 19.54 -8.90 -11.08
N THR A 282 18.52 -8.12 -11.37
CA THR A 282 18.52 -7.04 -12.38
C THR A 282 17.91 -5.79 -11.80
N LEU A 283 18.53 -4.65 -12.05
CA LEU A 283 18.05 -3.33 -11.62
C LEU A 283 17.57 -2.54 -12.83
N LEU A 284 16.30 -2.11 -12.81
CA LEU A 284 15.81 -1.07 -13.71
C LEU A 284 15.85 0.27 -12.98
N TYR A 285 16.30 1.35 -13.65
CA TYR A 285 16.37 2.67 -13.04
C TYR A 285 16.00 3.78 -14.02
N ALA A 286 15.31 4.81 -13.52
CA ALA A 286 14.83 5.95 -14.30
C ALA A 286 15.56 7.22 -13.87
N ALA A 287 16.82 7.37 -14.36
CA ALA A 287 17.63 8.56 -14.18
C ALA A 287 17.72 9.37 -15.48
N GLN A 288 17.99 10.67 -15.37
CA GLN A 288 18.16 11.56 -16.54
C GLN A 288 19.36 11.16 -17.41
N SER A 289 20.43 10.64 -16.80
CA SER A 289 21.64 10.16 -17.48
C SER A 289 22.03 8.75 -17.02
N GLU A 290 22.92 8.12 -17.76
CA GLU A 290 23.55 6.87 -17.34
C GLU A 290 24.33 7.05 -16.04
N GLN A 291 24.39 5.96 -15.25
CA GLN A 291 25.05 5.92 -13.95
C GLN A 291 26.18 4.88 -13.98
N PRO A 292 27.38 5.27 -14.43
CA PRO A 292 28.48 4.31 -14.67
C PRO A 292 28.98 3.61 -13.39
N ASP A 293 28.83 4.26 -12.24
CA ASP A 293 29.22 3.76 -10.92
C ASP A 293 28.12 2.98 -10.20
N LEU A 294 26.94 2.80 -10.83
CA LEU A 294 25.75 2.23 -10.19
C LEU A 294 26.00 0.83 -9.63
N LEU A 295 26.67 -0.03 -10.38
CA LEU A 295 27.00 -1.39 -9.92
C LEU A 295 27.92 -1.37 -8.69
N GLN A 296 28.87 -0.45 -8.64
CA GLN A 296 29.75 -0.31 -7.47
C GLN A 296 28.96 0.15 -6.26
N ARG A 297 28.13 1.16 -6.40
CA ARG A 297 27.24 1.66 -5.34
C ARG A 297 26.33 0.55 -4.80
N CYS A 298 25.81 -0.31 -5.68
CA CYS A 298 25.02 -1.47 -5.26
C CYS A 298 25.85 -2.46 -4.43
N ARG A 299 27.11 -2.73 -4.83
CA ARG A 299 28.01 -3.65 -4.12
C ARG A 299 28.37 -3.16 -2.72
N ASP A 300 28.40 -1.86 -2.51
CA ASP A 300 28.76 -1.25 -1.23
C ASP A 300 27.70 -1.47 -0.14
N VAL A 301 26.44 -1.73 -0.53
CA VAL A 301 25.28 -1.85 0.39
C VAL A 301 24.57 -3.20 0.35
N LEU A 302 24.75 -3.97 -0.73
CA LEU A 302 24.09 -5.27 -0.90
C LEU A 302 25.06 -6.43 -0.64
N PRO A 303 24.57 -7.54 -0.06
CA PRO A 303 25.33 -8.79 -0.02
C PRO A 303 25.73 -9.25 -1.44
N PRO A 304 26.83 -10.00 -1.61
CA PRO A 304 27.39 -10.33 -2.94
C PRO A 304 26.40 -10.93 -3.93
N TYR A 305 25.55 -11.86 -3.48
CA TYR A 305 24.54 -12.52 -4.34
C TYR A 305 23.30 -11.66 -4.61
N TRP A 306 23.10 -10.58 -3.86
CA TRP A 306 21.99 -9.64 -4.03
C TRP A 306 22.33 -8.54 -5.05
N CYS A 307 23.63 -8.38 -5.37
CA CYS A 307 24.09 -7.36 -6.30
C CYS A 307 23.53 -7.62 -7.70
N PRO A 308 22.96 -6.61 -8.37
CA PRO A 308 22.51 -6.71 -9.75
C PRO A 308 23.66 -7.18 -10.67
N LYS A 309 23.35 -8.10 -11.58
CA LYS A 309 24.22 -8.47 -12.69
C LYS A 309 24.02 -7.56 -13.89
N HIS A 310 22.83 -7.04 -14.01
CA HIS A 310 22.41 -6.13 -15.09
C HIS A 310 21.75 -4.89 -14.49
N CYS A 311 22.09 -3.73 -15.04
CA CYS A 311 21.45 -2.45 -14.74
C CYS A 311 20.99 -1.83 -16.05
N TYR A 312 19.69 -1.59 -16.19
CA TYR A 312 19.13 -0.98 -17.40
C TYR A 312 18.46 0.33 -17.08
N ARG A 313 18.86 1.38 -17.83
CA ARG A 313 18.17 2.67 -17.78
C ARG A 313 16.86 2.59 -18.56
N VAL A 314 15.77 3.09 -17.97
CA VAL A 314 14.45 3.14 -18.57
C VAL A 314 13.86 4.54 -18.46
N ALA A 315 12.88 4.87 -19.30
CA ALA A 315 12.22 6.17 -19.25
C ALA A 315 11.42 6.37 -17.94
N SER A 316 10.77 5.31 -17.46
CA SER A 316 10.03 5.31 -16.19
C SER A 316 9.91 3.89 -15.65
N ILE A 317 9.71 3.76 -14.34
CA ILE A 317 9.38 2.47 -13.71
C ILE A 317 7.88 2.22 -13.87
N PRO A 318 7.47 1.07 -14.46
CA PRO A 318 6.06 0.74 -14.62
C PRO A 318 5.31 0.70 -13.28
N GLN A 319 4.11 1.30 -13.26
CA GLN A 319 3.26 1.37 -12.07
C GLN A 319 1.84 0.89 -12.37
N THR A 320 1.20 0.33 -11.36
CA THR A 320 -0.23 -0.01 -11.39
C THR A 320 -1.10 1.25 -11.32
N GLY A 321 -2.38 1.14 -11.61
CA GLY A 321 -3.34 2.25 -11.46
C GLY A 321 -3.46 2.81 -10.04
N SER A 322 -2.94 2.08 -9.03
CA SER A 322 -2.86 2.53 -7.63
C SER A 322 -1.49 3.14 -7.25
N GLY A 323 -0.60 3.37 -8.23
CA GLY A 323 0.71 3.99 -8.01
C GLY A 323 1.79 3.05 -7.45
N LYS A 324 1.54 1.74 -7.37
CA LYS A 324 2.53 0.74 -6.95
C LYS A 324 3.37 0.28 -8.14
N VAL A 325 4.61 -0.13 -7.89
CA VAL A 325 5.44 -0.78 -8.92
C VAL A 325 4.72 -2.01 -9.49
N SER A 326 4.51 -2.03 -10.80
CA SER A 326 3.93 -3.17 -11.54
C SER A 326 5.00 -4.25 -11.73
N ARG A 327 5.11 -5.19 -10.80
CA ARG A 327 6.15 -6.24 -10.81
C ARG A 327 6.15 -7.07 -12.09
N ALA A 328 4.97 -7.36 -12.63
CA ALA A 328 4.83 -8.12 -13.87
C ALA A 328 5.41 -7.33 -15.07
N GLU A 329 5.05 -6.04 -15.21
CA GLU A 329 5.55 -5.21 -16.31
C GLU A 329 7.05 -4.91 -16.17
N VAL A 330 7.54 -4.70 -14.93
CA VAL A 330 8.98 -4.54 -14.65
C VAL A 330 9.76 -5.79 -15.07
N LYS A 331 9.26 -6.99 -14.73
CA LYS A 331 9.91 -8.26 -15.11
C LYS A 331 9.91 -8.45 -16.62
N GLU A 332 8.81 -8.14 -17.29
CA GLU A 332 8.71 -8.24 -18.76
C GLU A 332 9.61 -7.21 -19.47
N LEU A 333 9.66 -5.98 -18.96
CA LEU A 333 10.55 -4.94 -19.49
C LEU A 333 12.03 -5.36 -19.36
N ALA A 334 12.43 -5.85 -18.19
CA ALA A 334 13.80 -6.34 -17.97
C ALA A 334 14.15 -7.51 -18.91
N ARG A 335 13.23 -8.46 -19.13
CA ARG A 335 13.43 -9.57 -20.06
C ARG A 335 13.62 -9.12 -21.51
N ARG A 336 12.89 -8.08 -21.94
CA ARG A 336 13.08 -7.50 -23.28
C ARG A 336 14.42 -6.85 -23.43
N LEU A 337 14.87 -6.07 -22.43
CA LEU A 337 16.16 -5.40 -22.43
C LEU A 337 17.35 -6.39 -22.35
N ALA A 338 17.17 -7.55 -21.73
CA ALA A 338 18.20 -8.58 -21.65
C ALA A 338 18.36 -9.40 -22.94
N LYS A 339 17.44 -9.31 -23.90
CA LYS A 339 17.47 -10.02 -25.19
C LYS A 339 18.02 -9.17 -26.33
N GLY A 340 18.05 -7.86 -26.18
CA GLY A 340 18.60 -6.89 -27.14
C GLY A 340 20.00 -6.49 -26.79
#